data_043cb6fb5ed0ec9233c90dc6e63357e0
#
_entry.id   043cb6fb5ed0ec9233c90dc6e63357e0
#
_cell.length_a   1.000
_cell.length_b   1.000
_cell.length_c   1.000
_cell.angle_alpha   90.00
_cell.angle_beta   90.00
_cell.angle_gamma   90.00
#
_symmetry.space_group_name_H-M   'P 1'
#
loop_
_entity.id
_entity.type
_entity.pdbx_description
1 polymer ?
#
loop_
_entity_poly.entity_id
_entity_poly.type
_entity_poly.pdbx_seq_one_letter_code
_entity_poly.pdbx_strand_id
1 'polypeptide(L)'
;MNPKFLLLMSFLSFFGCGKKAPEYPADTLTTRDGTQITLTFFKHASLAIEAGGKYIYVDPVSGYADYAALPKADVVLITHSHYDHLDVAAVEAIQTPQTEILCDRTSAEAFEMNCYTMRPGSVATPRDYLTGEAVAAYNTTDGHLQFHPKDREDCGYILTLGGSRIYIAGDTEPTPELKALKNIDIAFLPVNQPYTMTVDQAVEAVKAIRPTIFYPYHYGEVEEKTDIDRLARELEGVTEVRIRPME
;
A
#
# COMPACT_ATOMS: atom_id res chain seq x y z
N MET A 1 17.29 39.14 -57.38
CA MET A 1 16.80 37.75 -57.44
C MET A 1 17.53 36.97 -56.35
N ASN A 2 16.80 36.65 -55.28
CA ASN A 2 17.35 35.97 -54.10
C ASN A 2 16.89 34.49 -54.12
N PRO A 3 17.76 33.48 -54.08
CA PRO A 3 17.33 32.10 -53.97
C PRO A 3 17.05 31.77 -52.50
N LYS A 4 15.81 31.35 -52.23
CA LYS A 4 15.36 30.81 -50.94
C LYS A 4 15.98 29.43 -50.75
N PHE A 5 16.80 29.26 -49.72
CA PHE A 5 17.22 27.94 -49.21
C PHE A 5 16.08 27.31 -48.43
N LEU A 6 15.56 26.20 -48.95
CA LEU A 6 14.56 25.36 -48.28
C LEU A 6 15.31 24.32 -47.44
N LEU A 7 15.33 24.52 -46.11
CA LEU A 7 15.91 23.55 -45.16
C LEU A 7 14.91 22.46 -44.91
N LEU A 8 15.14 21.28 -45.47
CA LEU A 8 14.34 20.08 -45.24
C LEU A 8 14.81 19.45 -43.93
N MET A 9 14.06 19.67 -42.84
CA MET A 9 14.26 18.94 -41.58
C MET A 9 13.63 17.52 -41.72
N SER A 10 14.48 16.53 -41.91
CA SER A 10 14.03 15.11 -41.80
C SER A 10 13.86 14.76 -40.33
N PHE A 11 12.63 14.59 -39.92
CA PHE A 11 12.31 13.95 -38.65
C PHE A 11 12.59 12.45 -38.77
N LEU A 12 13.71 11.99 -38.21
CA LEU A 12 13.89 10.55 -37.95
C LEU A 12 13.01 10.19 -36.74
N SER A 13 11.84 9.60 -37.04
CA SER A 13 11.02 8.96 -36.03
C SER A 13 11.69 7.63 -35.65
N PHE A 14 12.39 7.62 -34.52
CA PHE A 14 12.76 6.36 -33.88
C PHE A 14 11.49 5.72 -33.32
N PHE A 15 10.89 4.79 -34.07
CA PHE A 15 9.96 3.82 -33.55
C PHE A 15 10.73 2.84 -32.66
N GLY A 16 10.92 3.19 -31.40
CA GLY A 16 11.28 2.25 -30.38
C GLY A 16 10.09 1.32 -30.16
N CYS A 17 10.24 0.01 -30.44
CA CYS A 17 9.30 -1.03 -30.06
C CYS A 17 9.41 -1.24 -28.53
N GLY A 18 9.00 -0.25 -27.74
CA GLY A 18 8.85 -0.38 -26.29
C GLY A 18 7.52 -1.05 -26.02
N LYS A 19 7.51 -2.19 -25.30
CA LYS A 19 6.28 -2.70 -24.69
C LYS A 19 5.68 -1.55 -23.89
N LYS A 20 4.40 -1.22 -24.12
CA LYS A 20 3.68 -0.24 -23.30
C LYS A 20 3.75 -0.76 -21.85
N ALA A 21 4.16 0.09 -20.91
CA ALA A 21 4.14 -0.29 -19.50
C ALA A 21 2.73 -0.77 -19.12
N PRO A 22 2.61 -1.80 -18.25
CA PRO A 22 1.30 -2.27 -17.82
C PRO A 22 0.55 -1.12 -17.15
N GLU A 23 -0.73 -1.01 -17.44
CA GLU A 23 -1.60 0.04 -16.91
C GLU A 23 -2.42 -0.56 -15.77
N TYR A 24 -2.23 -0.06 -14.56
CA TYR A 24 -2.95 -0.48 -13.37
C TYR A 24 -3.95 0.58 -12.95
N PRO A 25 -5.07 0.21 -12.29
CA PRO A 25 -6.01 1.17 -11.71
C PRO A 25 -5.29 2.12 -10.75
N ALA A 26 -5.63 3.41 -10.80
CA ALA A 26 -4.99 4.41 -9.96
C ALA A 26 -5.95 5.54 -9.58
N ASP A 27 -5.72 6.14 -8.41
CA ASP A 27 -6.37 7.37 -7.97
C ASP A 27 -5.33 8.45 -7.73
N THR A 28 -5.62 9.68 -8.18
CA THR A 28 -4.83 10.86 -7.85
C THR A 28 -5.53 11.64 -6.74
N LEU A 29 -4.80 11.96 -5.68
CA LEU A 29 -5.27 12.69 -4.51
C LEU A 29 -4.33 13.87 -4.22
N THR A 30 -4.81 14.81 -3.41
CA THR A 30 -3.99 15.94 -2.95
C THR A 30 -3.81 15.84 -1.44
N THR A 31 -2.57 15.87 -0.97
CA THR A 31 -2.23 15.88 0.45
C THR A 31 -2.53 17.23 1.10
N ARG A 32 -2.39 17.31 2.43
CA ARG A 32 -2.71 18.54 3.19
C ARG A 32 -1.84 19.73 2.82
N ASP A 33 -0.60 19.52 2.39
CA ASP A 33 0.30 20.59 1.94
C ASP A 33 0.15 20.95 0.45
N GLY A 34 -0.76 20.27 -0.26
CA GLY A 34 -1.01 20.50 -1.69
C GLY A 34 -0.21 19.60 -2.63
N THR A 35 0.64 18.71 -2.12
CA THR A 35 1.36 17.71 -2.95
C THR A 35 0.36 16.75 -3.59
N GLN A 36 0.49 16.50 -4.89
CA GLN A 36 -0.28 15.45 -5.54
C GLN A 36 0.39 14.10 -5.31
N ILE A 37 -0.43 13.10 -4.97
CA ILE A 37 -0.03 11.70 -4.86
C ILE A 37 -0.87 10.84 -5.79
N THR A 38 -0.26 9.80 -6.35
CA THR A 38 -0.96 8.78 -7.13
C THR A 38 -0.89 7.46 -6.38
N LEU A 39 -2.05 6.90 -6.04
CA LEU A 39 -2.20 5.56 -5.48
C LEU A 39 -2.44 4.59 -6.63
N THR A 40 -1.55 3.65 -6.86
CA THR A 40 -1.70 2.60 -7.88
C THR A 40 -2.04 1.29 -7.19
N PHE A 41 -3.09 0.63 -7.63
CA PHE A 41 -3.61 -0.60 -7.03
C PHE A 41 -3.22 -1.78 -7.91
N PHE A 42 -2.47 -2.74 -7.36
CA PHE A 42 -2.07 -3.92 -8.12
C PHE A 42 -3.05 -5.06 -7.92
N LYS A 43 -3.09 -5.61 -6.73
CA LYS A 43 -4.02 -6.65 -6.29
C LYS A 43 -3.82 -6.91 -4.79
N HIS A 44 -4.81 -7.49 -4.11
CA HIS A 44 -4.73 -7.97 -2.74
C HIS A 44 -4.32 -6.85 -1.77
N ALA A 45 -3.12 -6.89 -1.21
CA ALA A 45 -2.56 -5.81 -0.38
C ALA A 45 -1.47 -5.00 -1.10
N SER A 46 -1.11 -5.39 -2.33
CA SER A 46 -0.03 -4.74 -3.08
C SER A 46 -0.48 -3.43 -3.72
N LEU A 47 0.20 -2.34 -3.38
CA LEU A 47 -0.05 -1.02 -3.96
C LEU A 47 1.25 -0.20 -4.07
N ALA A 48 1.20 0.90 -4.83
CA ALA A 48 2.25 1.90 -4.86
C ALA A 48 1.69 3.29 -4.60
N ILE A 49 2.50 4.13 -3.97
CA ILE A 49 2.25 5.56 -3.76
C ILE A 49 3.34 6.33 -4.49
N GLU A 50 2.96 7.14 -5.48
CA GLU A 50 3.88 8.07 -6.14
C GLU A 50 3.63 9.48 -5.62
N ALA A 51 4.72 10.23 -5.36
CA ALA A 51 4.68 11.61 -4.94
C ALA A 51 5.90 12.36 -5.51
N GLY A 52 5.69 13.23 -6.49
CA GLY A 52 6.75 14.03 -7.08
C GLY A 52 7.91 13.23 -7.67
N GLY A 53 7.62 12.11 -8.32
CA GLY A 53 8.60 11.19 -8.90
C GLY A 53 9.28 10.26 -7.91
N LYS A 54 8.79 10.19 -6.66
CA LYS A 54 9.22 9.27 -5.60
C LYS A 54 8.23 8.14 -5.48
N TYR A 55 8.71 6.90 -5.38
CA TYR A 55 7.89 5.69 -5.38
C TYR A 55 8.02 4.93 -4.06
N ILE A 56 6.89 4.70 -3.40
CA ILE A 56 6.75 3.87 -2.20
C ILE A 56 5.91 2.66 -2.59
N TYR A 57 6.45 1.47 -2.46
CA TYR A 57 5.71 0.23 -2.70
C TYR A 57 5.34 -0.44 -1.38
N VAL A 58 4.16 -1.02 -1.33
CA VAL A 58 3.64 -1.74 -0.18
C VAL A 58 3.38 -3.18 -0.59
N ASP A 59 3.90 -4.12 0.20
CA ASP A 59 3.71 -5.56 0.06
C ASP A 59 3.80 -6.04 -1.40
N PRO A 60 4.93 -5.78 -2.11
CA PRO A 60 5.06 -6.14 -3.51
C PRO A 60 5.17 -7.66 -3.67
N VAL A 61 4.29 -8.23 -4.50
CA VAL A 61 4.23 -9.67 -4.82
C VAL A 61 4.19 -9.89 -6.32
N SER A 62 5.12 -10.67 -6.86
CA SER A 62 5.33 -10.89 -8.31
C SER A 62 4.10 -11.42 -9.05
N GLY A 63 3.21 -12.13 -8.34
CA GLY A 63 1.94 -12.62 -8.88
C GLY A 63 0.91 -11.53 -9.16
N TYR A 64 1.11 -10.30 -8.65
CA TYR A 64 0.13 -9.21 -8.71
C TYR A 64 0.51 -8.11 -9.70
N ALA A 65 1.80 -7.95 -10.01
CA ALA A 65 2.27 -6.94 -10.96
C ALA A 65 3.58 -7.35 -11.64
N ASP A 66 3.85 -6.78 -12.83
CA ASP A 66 5.16 -6.87 -13.49
C ASP A 66 6.11 -5.80 -12.90
N TYR A 67 6.64 -6.07 -11.72
CA TYR A 67 7.53 -5.14 -11.00
C TYR A 67 8.80 -4.78 -11.78
N ALA A 68 9.25 -5.64 -12.69
CA ALA A 68 10.42 -5.34 -13.54
C ALA A 68 10.14 -4.23 -14.57
N ALA A 69 8.87 -4.02 -14.92
CA ALA A 69 8.43 -2.94 -15.82
C ALA A 69 8.03 -1.65 -15.08
N LEU A 70 8.05 -1.63 -13.75
CA LEU A 70 7.67 -0.49 -12.92
C LEU A 70 8.89 0.39 -12.57
N PRO A 71 8.68 1.65 -12.19
CA PRO A 71 9.74 2.51 -11.64
C PRO A 71 10.41 1.90 -10.41
N LYS A 72 11.68 2.25 -10.19
CA LYS A 72 12.42 1.81 -9.00
C LYS A 72 11.89 2.48 -7.74
N ALA A 73 11.93 1.74 -6.63
CA ALA A 73 11.45 2.18 -5.33
C ALA A 73 12.43 3.14 -4.66
N ASP A 74 11.91 4.22 -4.08
CA ASP A 74 12.61 5.00 -3.04
C ASP A 74 12.45 4.31 -1.67
N VAL A 75 11.25 3.75 -1.41
CA VAL A 75 10.92 3.03 -0.18
C VAL A 75 10.08 1.79 -0.50
N VAL A 76 10.33 0.69 0.20
CA VAL A 76 9.47 -0.50 0.23
C VAL A 76 8.97 -0.69 1.66
N LEU A 77 7.67 -0.91 1.82
CA LEU A 77 7.04 -1.33 3.05
C LEU A 77 6.62 -2.78 2.97
N ILE A 78 6.95 -3.55 4.00
CA ILE A 78 6.45 -4.91 4.19
C ILE A 78 5.71 -4.97 5.52
N THR A 79 4.44 -5.34 5.49
CA THR A 79 3.61 -5.40 6.69
C THR A 79 3.92 -6.64 7.53
N HIS A 80 4.11 -7.78 6.89
CA HIS A 80 4.47 -9.04 7.53
C HIS A 80 4.97 -10.10 6.53
N SER A 81 5.46 -11.22 7.04
CA SER A 81 6.22 -12.23 6.29
C SER A 81 5.35 -13.31 5.60
N HIS A 82 4.02 -13.18 5.49
CA HIS A 82 3.24 -14.11 4.71
C HIS A 82 3.53 -13.96 3.21
N TYR A 83 3.39 -15.06 2.46
CA TYR A 83 3.77 -15.18 1.05
C TYR A 83 3.00 -14.25 0.10
N ASP A 84 1.83 -13.79 0.50
CA ASP A 84 0.94 -12.88 -0.20
C ASP A 84 1.21 -11.39 0.12
N HIS A 85 2.20 -11.13 1.01
CA HIS A 85 2.68 -9.78 1.38
C HIS A 85 4.20 -9.63 1.16
N LEU A 86 4.98 -10.70 1.34
CA LEU A 86 6.43 -10.70 1.17
C LEU A 86 6.86 -11.60 0.02
N ASP A 87 7.33 -10.98 -1.06
CA ASP A 87 8.02 -11.64 -2.16
C ASP A 87 9.35 -10.93 -2.43
N VAL A 88 10.44 -11.57 -2.02
CA VAL A 88 11.80 -11.03 -2.19
C VAL A 88 12.11 -10.73 -3.66
N ALA A 89 11.66 -11.57 -4.60
CA ALA A 89 11.91 -11.36 -6.02
C ALA A 89 11.19 -10.10 -6.56
N ALA A 90 10.00 -9.79 -6.05
CA ALA A 90 9.30 -8.55 -6.37
C ALA A 90 10.05 -7.33 -5.81
N VAL A 91 10.56 -7.41 -4.58
CA VAL A 91 11.38 -6.35 -3.97
C VAL A 91 12.66 -6.15 -4.78
N GLU A 92 13.40 -7.21 -5.12
CA GLU A 92 14.63 -7.16 -5.94
C GLU A 92 14.37 -6.50 -7.30
N ALA A 93 13.20 -6.76 -7.91
CA ALA A 93 12.86 -6.19 -9.20
C ALA A 93 12.71 -4.65 -9.18
N ILE A 94 12.33 -4.07 -8.05
CA ILE A 94 12.14 -2.61 -7.89
C ILE A 94 13.22 -1.90 -7.09
N GLN A 95 14.04 -2.63 -6.32
CA GLN A 95 15.06 -2.01 -5.47
C GLN A 95 16.26 -1.47 -6.25
N THR A 96 16.96 -0.54 -5.61
CA THR A 96 18.28 -0.03 -5.96
C THR A 96 19.14 -0.01 -4.68
N PRO A 97 20.46 0.23 -4.74
CA PRO A 97 21.27 0.42 -3.54
C PRO A 97 20.83 1.58 -2.63
N GLN A 98 19.97 2.47 -3.11
CA GLN A 98 19.43 3.62 -2.37
C GLN A 98 18.00 3.36 -1.85
N THR A 99 17.37 2.25 -2.19
CA THR A 99 16.04 1.90 -1.70
C THR A 99 16.09 1.61 -0.21
N GLU A 100 15.21 2.24 0.57
CA GLU A 100 15.03 1.93 1.99
C GLU A 100 13.89 0.94 2.16
N ILE A 101 14.07 -0.05 3.03
CA ILE A 101 13.05 -1.06 3.31
C ILE A 101 12.61 -0.91 4.77
N LEU A 102 11.32 -0.74 4.99
CA LEU A 102 10.67 -0.81 6.30
C LEU A 102 9.90 -2.13 6.37
N CYS A 103 10.19 -2.97 7.35
CA CYS A 103 9.54 -4.26 7.49
C CYS A 103 9.38 -4.65 8.97
N ASP A 104 8.43 -5.53 9.26
CA ASP A 104 8.31 -6.15 10.58
C ASP A 104 9.54 -7.03 10.91
N ARG A 105 9.60 -7.50 12.14
CA ARG A 105 10.73 -8.30 12.64
C ARG A 105 10.92 -9.61 11.86
N THR A 106 9.80 -10.29 11.52
CA THR A 106 9.88 -11.60 10.84
C THR A 106 10.26 -11.46 9.36
N SER A 107 9.79 -10.41 8.70
CA SER A 107 10.18 -10.10 7.32
C SER A 107 11.64 -9.67 7.19
N ALA A 108 12.20 -9.02 8.22
CA ALA A 108 13.59 -8.57 8.22
C ALA A 108 14.58 -9.75 8.03
N GLU A 109 14.20 -10.95 8.46
CA GLU A 109 15.03 -12.15 8.29
C GLU A 109 15.20 -12.57 6.82
N ALA A 110 14.29 -12.14 5.94
CA ALA A 110 14.34 -12.43 4.50
C ALA A 110 15.27 -11.49 3.72
N PHE A 111 15.70 -10.38 4.34
CA PHE A 111 16.55 -9.38 3.69
C PHE A 111 17.98 -9.43 4.22
N GLU A 112 18.93 -9.77 3.37
CA GLU A 112 20.38 -9.69 3.69
C GLU A 112 20.87 -8.22 3.78
N MET A 113 20.06 -7.28 3.28
CA MET A 113 20.36 -5.86 3.26
C MET A 113 19.88 -5.16 4.54
N ASN A 114 20.47 -4.01 4.83
CA ASN A 114 20.01 -3.15 5.91
C ASN A 114 18.56 -2.72 5.65
N CYS A 115 17.65 -3.13 6.53
CA CYS A 115 16.29 -2.65 6.57
C CYS A 115 15.98 -2.00 7.93
N TYR A 116 15.00 -1.11 7.94
CA TYR A 116 14.42 -0.63 9.20
C TYR A 116 13.51 -1.72 9.76
N THR A 117 14.02 -2.50 10.70
CA THR A 117 13.21 -3.48 11.42
C THR A 117 12.26 -2.77 12.37
N MET A 118 10.99 -2.77 12.02
CA MET A 118 9.92 -2.10 12.75
C MET A 118 9.25 -3.05 13.74
N ARG A 119 8.78 -2.49 14.84
CA ARG A 119 7.90 -3.14 15.83
C ARG A 119 6.76 -2.22 16.16
N PRO A 120 5.62 -2.70 16.62
CA PRO A 120 4.52 -1.84 17.08
C PRO A 120 5.01 -0.70 17.97
N GLY A 121 4.69 0.55 17.61
CA GLY A 121 5.17 1.77 18.27
C GLY A 121 6.49 2.34 17.75
N SER A 122 7.21 1.65 16.85
CA SER A 122 8.41 2.19 16.19
C SER A 122 8.04 3.34 15.25
N VAL A 123 8.94 4.32 15.14
CA VAL A 123 8.87 5.42 14.17
C VAL A 123 10.18 5.48 13.41
N ALA A 124 10.11 5.56 12.09
CA ALA A 124 11.26 5.73 11.21
C ALA A 124 11.00 6.85 10.20
N THR A 125 12.08 7.53 9.79
CA THR A 125 12.05 8.54 8.72
C THR A 125 13.03 8.11 7.63
N PRO A 126 12.62 7.14 6.76
CA PRO A 126 13.51 6.59 5.73
C PRO A 126 13.89 7.64 4.69
N ARG A 127 13.08 8.66 4.54
CA ARG A 127 13.29 9.82 3.65
C ARG A 127 12.83 11.08 4.36
N ASP A 128 13.40 12.22 4.02
CA ASP A 128 13.05 13.54 4.58
C ASP A 128 11.59 13.96 4.34
N TYR A 129 10.97 13.42 3.27
CA TYR A 129 9.57 13.66 2.91
C TYR A 129 8.60 12.61 3.48
N LEU A 130 9.08 11.54 4.14
CA LEU A 130 8.27 10.40 4.56
C LEU A 130 8.62 9.95 5.98
N THR A 131 7.62 9.88 6.85
CA THR A 131 7.72 9.22 8.15
C THR A 131 6.79 8.02 8.18
N GLY A 132 7.26 6.89 8.71
CA GLY A 132 6.50 5.66 8.94
C GLY A 132 6.37 5.37 10.44
N GLU A 133 5.14 5.25 10.94
CA GLU A 133 4.82 4.82 12.31
C GLU A 133 4.25 3.40 12.25
N ALA A 134 4.82 2.45 12.98
CA ALA A 134 4.34 1.07 13.02
C ALA A 134 3.20 0.92 14.04
N VAL A 135 2.11 0.31 13.60
CA VAL A 135 0.91 0.00 14.41
C VAL A 135 0.80 -1.52 14.53
N ALA A 136 0.43 -2.03 15.70
CA ALA A 136 0.25 -3.47 15.90
C ALA A 136 -0.86 -4.03 14.99
N ALA A 137 -0.54 -5.08 14.26
CA ALA A 137 -1.46 -5.82 13.39
C ALA A 137 -1.57 -7.26 13.89
N TYR A 138 -2.78 -7.68 14.32
CA TYR A 138 -3.02 -9.04 14.83
C TYR A 138 -4.49 -9.37 14.89
N ASN A 139 -4.83 -10.67 15.01
CA ASN A 139 -6.19 -11.13 15.20
C ASN A 139 -6.57 -11.19 16.67
N THR A 140 -7.86 -10.94 16.98
CA THR A 140 -8.42 -10.87 18.32
C THR A 140 -9.57 -11.87 18.54
N THR A 141 -10.10 -12.49 17.47
CA THR A 141 -11.22 -13.43 17.52
C THR A 141 -10.74 -14.82 17.89
N ASP A 142 -11.38 -15.45 18.87
CA ASP A 142 -11.11 -16.84 19.24
C ASP A 142 -11.30 -17.77 18.02
N GLY A 143 -10.31 -18.64 17.79
CA GLY A 143 -10.26 -19.51 16.61
C GLY A 143 -9.60 -18.89 15.38
N HIS A 144 -9.25 -17.59 15.40
CA HIS A 144 -8.53 -16.90 14.32
C HIS A 144 -7.14 -16.39 14.73
N LEU A 145 -6.80 -16.48 16.03
CA LEU A 145 -5.54 -15.95 16.59
C LEU A 145 -4.29 -16.54 15.93
N GLN A 146 -4.37 -17.76 15.41
CA GLN A 146 -3.25 -18.46 14.79
C GLN A 146 -2.86 -17.88 13.42
N PHE A 147 -3.74 -17.12 12.75
CA PHE A 147 -3.43 -16.52 11.45
C PHE A 147 -2.46 -15.36 11.62
N HIS A 148 -2.74 -14.45 12.57
CA HIS A 148 -1.90 -13.30 12.88
C HIS A 148 -1.80 -13.15 14.40
N PRO A 149 -0.93 -13.96 15.06
CA PRO A 149 -0.79 -13.91 16.51
C PRO A 149 -0.06 -12.65 16.96
N LYS A 150 -0.51 -12.05 18.07
CA LYS A 150 0.02 -10.78 18.59
C LYS A 150 1.53 -10.80 18.87
N ASP A 151 2.08 -11.93 19.28
CA ASP A 151 3.49 -12.09 19.62
C ASP A 151 4.43 -12.17 18.40
N ARG A 152 3.87 -12.29 17.19
CA ARG A 152 4.63 -12.12 15.95
C ARG A 152 5.12 -10.70 15.74
N GLU A 153 4.41 -9.71 16.31
CA GLU A 153 4.68 -8.28 16.19
C GLU A 153 4.58 -7.77 14.73
N ASP A 154 3.62 -8.32 13.95
CA ASP A 154 3.30 -7.82 12.61
C ASP A 154 2.88 -6.35 12.67
N CYS A 155 3.14 -5.61 11.61
CA CYS A 155 2.96 -4.16 11.58
C CYS A 155 2.04 -3.70 10.46
N GLY A 156 1.01 -2.94 10.81
CA GLY A 156 0.48 -1.92 9.91
C GLY A 156 1.33 -0.66 10.01
N TYR A 157 1.14 0.27 9.07
CA TYR A 157 1.93 1.51 9.02
C TYR A 157 1.07 2.73 8.83
N ILE A 158 1.38 3.81 9.56
CA ILE A 158 0.90 5.14 9.23
C ILE A 158 2.03 5.88 8.52
N LEU A 159 1.83 6.18 7.25
CA LEU A 159 2.72 7.01 6.46
C LEU A 159 2.29 8.46 6.56
N THR A 160 3.20 9.32 7.01
CA THR A 160 3.00 10.77 6.92
C THR A 160 3.75 11.30 5.70
N LEU A 161 2.99 11.80 4.72
CA LEU A 161 3.45 12.30 3.43
C LEU A 161 2.70 13.59 3.08
N GLY A 162 3.40 14.68 2.84
CA GLY A 162 2.76 15.98 2.56
C GLY A 162 1.78 16.42 3.66
N GLY A 163 2.08 16.10 4.93
CA GLY A 163 1.21 16.36 6.08
C GLY A 163 -0.05 15.49 6.17
N SER A 164 -0.33 14.63 5.18
CA SER A 164 -1.43 13.65 5.21
C SER A 164 -0.98 12.35 5.84
N ARG A 165 -1.89 11.70 6.59
CA ARG A 165 -1.65 10.44 7.27
C ARG A 165 -2.39 9.31 6.54
N ILE A 166 -1.64 8.38 5.99
CA ILE A 166 -2.13 7.24 5.22
C ILE A 166 -1.89 5.98 6.06
N TYR A 167 -2.96 5.34 6.51
CA TYR A 167 -2.88 4.11 7.29
C TYR A 167 -3.04 2.88 6.38
N ILE A 168 -2.09 1.99 6.44
CA ILE A 168 -2.07 0.69 5.77
C ILE A 168 -2.04 -0.36 6.87
N ALA A 169 -3.14 -1.09 7.03
CA ALA A 169 -3.34 -1.91 8.23
C ALA A 169 -2.47 -3.18 8.27
N GLY A 170 -2.05 -3.72 7.11
CA GLY A 170 -1.60 -5.10 7.02
C GLY A 170 -2.75 -6.06 7.33
N ASP A 171 -2.43 -7.27 7.69
CA ASP A 171 -3.43 -8.26 8.09
C ASP A 171 -3.72 -8.17 9.57
N THR A 172 -4.95 -7.81 9.90
CA THR A 172 -5.36 -7.54 11.27
C THR A 172 -6.88 -7.61 11.43
N GLU A 173 -7.33 -7.85 12.63
CA GLU A 173 -8.68 -7.51 13.08
C GLU A 173 -8.69 -6.13 13.78
N PRO A 174 -9.86 -5.58 14.20
CA PRO A 174 -9.94 -4.25 14.82
C PRO A 174 -9.35 -4.24 16.24
N THR A 175 -8.02 -4.18 16.31
CA THR A 175 -7.28 -4.14 17.58
C THR A 175 -7.58 -2.85 18.37
N PRO A 176 -7.37 -2.83 19.70
CA PRO A 176 -7.45 -1.60 20.48
C PRO A 176 -6.53 -0.50 19.95
N GLU A 177 -5.33 -0.86 19.49
CA GLU A 177 -4.33 0.05 18.93
C GLU A 177 -4.85 0.69 17.64
N LEU A 178 -5.42 -0.09 16.72
CA LEU A 178 -6.05 0.40 15.50
C LEU A 178 -7.19 1.36 15.84
N LYS A 179 -8.13 0.96 16.71
CA LYS A 179 -9.29 1.80 17.07
C LYS A 179 -8.94 3.10 17.78
N ALA A 180 -7.74 3.18 18.35
CA ALA A 180 -7.23 4.40 19.00
C ALA A 180 -6.65 5.43 18.02
N LEU A 181 -6.41 5.06 16.75
CA LEU A 181 -5.83 5.96 15.74
C LEU A 181 -6.67 7.20 15.52
N LYS A 182 -6.00 8.33 15.29
CA LYS A 182 -6.65 9.63 15.05
C LYS A 182 -6.01 10.36 13.87
N ASN A 183 -6.80 11.25 13.27
CA ASN A 183 -6.37 12.12 12.18
C ASN A 183 -5.84 11.32 10.96
N ILE A 184 -6.50 10.21 10.63
CA ILE A 184 -6.20 9.43 9.44
C ILE A 184 -6.94 10.06 8.25
N ASP A 185 -6.21 10.40 7.19
CA ASP A 185 -6.79 10.94 5.96
C ASP A 185 -7.24 9.82 5.03
N ILE A 186 -6.40 8.79 4.87
CA ILE A 186 -6.65 7.65 4.00
C ILE A 186 -6.38 6.38 4.81
N ALA A 187 -7.28 5.40 4.74
CA ALA A 187 -7.10 4.11 5.39
C ALA A 187 -7.30 2.96 4.40
N PHE A 188 -6.40 1.97 4.47
CA PHE A 188 -6.53 0.66 3.84
C PHE A 188 -6.74 -0.38 4.93
N LEU A 189 -7.91 -1.07 4.94
CA LEU A 189 -8.19 -2.13 5.90
C LEU A 189 -8.54 -3.42 5.17
N PRO A 190 -8.04 -4.58 5.66
CA PRO A 190 -8.31 -5.89 5.07
C PRO A 190 -9.71 -6.36 5.44
N VAL A 191 -10.40 -7.01 4.50
CA VAL A 191 -11.77 -7.51 4.72
C VAL A 191 -11.90 -8.92 4.13
N ASN A 192 -11.19 -9.88 4.70
CA ASN A 192 -11.08 -11.24 4.19
C ASN A 192 -11.21 -12.28 5.33
N GLN A 193 -12.29 -13.05 5.36
CA GLN A 193 -12.49 -14.10 6.34
C GLN A 193 -11.92 -15.45 5.88
N PRO A 194 -11.37 -16.26 6.79
CA PRO A 194 -11.27 -16.08 8.26
C PRO A 194 -10.00 -15.36 8.72
N TYR A 195 -9.21 -14.81 7.80
CA TYR A 195 -7.83 -14.36 8.05
C TYR A 195 -7.77 -12.99 8.69
N THR A 196 -8.69 -12.08 8.30
CA THR A 196 -8.71 -10.69 8.75
C THR A 196 -10.13 -10.28 9.20
N MET A 197 -10.58 -9.07 8.86
CA MET A 197 -11.87 -8.53 9.33
C MET A 197 -13.07 -9.13 8.61
N THR A 198 -14.16 -9.34 9.35
CA THR A 198 -15.51 -9.41 8.78
C THR A 198 -15.95 -8.02 8.31
N VAL A 199 -17.04 -7.94 7.54
CA VAL A 199 -17.67 -6.66 7.20
C VAL A 199 -18.02 -5.86 8.45
N ASP A 200 -18.61 -6.51 9.47
CA ASP A 200 -18.99 -5.83 10.73
C ASP A 200 -17.76 -5.29 11.48
N GLN A 201 -16.67 -6.03 11.53
CA GLN A 201 -15.43 -5.61 12.15
C GLN A 201 -14.78 -4.44 11.38
N ALA A 202 -14.79 -4.47 10.05
CA ALA A 202 -14.29 -3.37 9.23
C ALA A 202 -15.12 -2.10 9.42
N VAL A 203 -16.45 -2.22 9.49
CA VAL A 203 -17.37 -1.11 9.79
C VAL A 203 -17.08 -0.53 11.18
N GLU A 204 -16.87 -1.38 12.20
CA GLU A 204 -16.48 -0.93 13.55
C GLU A 204 -15.16 -0.15 13.52
N ALA A 205 -14.13 -0.70 12.86
CA ALA A 205 -12.82 -0.09 12.74
C ALA A 205 -12.91 1.28 12.06
N VAL A 206 -13.55 1.37 10.90
CA VAL A 206 -13.72 2.62 10.15
C VAL A 206 -14.48 3.66 10.96
N LYS A 207 -15.56 3.28 11.68
CA LYS A 207 -16.31 4.19 12.55
C LYS A 207 -15.48 4.70 13.73
N ALA A 208 -14.52 3.93 14.23
CA ALA A 208 -13.61 4.32 15.31
C ALA A 208 -12.55 5.35 14.86
N ILE A 209 -11.91 5.11 13.71
CA ILE A 209 -10.82 5.96 13.21
C ILE A 209 -11.29 7.10 12.31
N ARG A 210 -12.45 6.97 11.64
CA ARG A 210 -13.10 7.96 10.78
C ARG A 210 -12.15 8.60 9.77
N PRO A 211 -11.56 7.81 8.85
CA PRO A 211 -10.70 8.38 7.82
C PRO A 211 -11.53 9.22 6.85
N THR A 212 -10.91 10.14 6.14
CA THR A 212 -11.59 10.89 5.07
C THR A 212 -11.93 9.97 3.91
N ILE A 213 -10.99 9.10 3.52
CA ILE A 213 -11.14 8.11 2.45
C ILE A 213 -10.79 6.73 2.99
N PHE A 214 -11.63 5.76 2.69
CA PHE A 214 -11.42 4.35 3.03
C PHE A 214 -11.34 3.49 1.77
N TYR A 215 -10.28 2.71 1.65
CA TYR A 215 -10.11 1.67 0.66
C TYR A 215 -10.18 0.30 1.35
N PRO A 216 -11.24 -0.49 1.15
CA PRO A 216 -11.18 -1.90 1.47
C PRO A 216 -10.20 -2.59 0.53
N TYR A 217 -9.32 -3.44 1.09
CA TYR A 217 -8.35 -4.19 0.33
C TYR A 217 -8.24 -5.61 0.87
N HIS A 218 -7.44 -6.47 0.26
CA HIS A 218 -7.28 -7.85 0.72
C HIS A 218 -8.65 -8.52 0.93
N TYR A 219 -9.50 -8.51 -0.10
CA TYR A 219 -10.80 -9.16 -0.12
C TYR A 219 -10.91 -10.04 -1.37
N GLY A 220 -11.63 -11.12 -1.33
CA GLY A 220 -11.66 -12.12 -2.41
C GLY A 220 -10.76 -13.32 -2.11
N GLU A 221 -10.38 -14.10 -3.09
CA GLU A 221 -9.49 -15.29 -3.02
C GLU A 221 -9.83 -16.33 -1.94
N VAL A 222 -11.07 -16.33 -1.40
CA VAL A 222 -11.59 -17.23 -0.38
C VAL A 222 -12.95 -17.78 -0.81
N GLU A 223 -13.37 -18.91 -0.21
CA GLU A 223 -14.67 -19.52 -0.51
C GLU A 223 -15.83 -18.57 -0.14
N GLU A 224 -15.75 -17.92 1.01
CA GLU A 224 -16.73 -16.93 1.46
C GLU A 224 -16.33 -15.53 0.99
N LYS A 225 -16.95 -15.08 -0.09
CA LYS A 225 -16.67 -13.75 -0.64
C LYS A 225 -17.20 -12.64 0.29
N THR A 226 -16.37 -11.62 0.48
CA THR A 226 -16.75 -10.42 1.21
C THR A 226 -17.90 -9.68 0.51
N ASP A 227 -18.98 -9.37 1.23
CA ASP A 227 -20.04 -8.46 0.73
C ASP A 227 -19.56 -7.00 0.81
N ILE A 228 -18.75 -6.65 -0.20
CA ILE A 228 -18.13 -5.33 -0.28
C ILE A 228 -19.15 -4.22 -0.51
N ASP A 229 -20.27 -4.53 -1.16
CA ASP A 229 -21.38 -3.57 -1.37
C ASP A 229 -22.10 -3.28 -0.05
N ARG A 230 -22.28 -4.28 0.81
CA ARG A 230 -22.81 -4.09 2.15
C ARG A 230 -21.88 -3.19 2.96
N LEU A 231 -20.57 -3.45 2.93
CA LEU A 231 -19.57 -2.62 3.60
C LEU A 231 -19.69 -1.16 3.21
N ALA A 232 -19.78 -0.87 1.90
CA ALA A 232 -19.92 0.49 1.41
C ALA A 232 -21.21 1.16 1.89
N ARG A 233 -22.35 0.43 1.82
CA ARG A 233 -23.65 0.95 2.30
C ARG A 233 -23.66 1.29 3.79
N GLU A 234 -23.05 0.45 4.64
CA GLU A 234 -23.00 0.66 6.11
C GLU A 234 -22.11 1.83 6.54
N LEU A 235 -21.25 2.31 5.63
CA LEU A 235 -20.34 3.42 5.86
C LEU A 235 -20.79 4.72 5.19
N GLU A 236 -21.97 4.74 4.55
CA GLU A 236 -22.55 5.97 3.99
C GLU A 236 -22.63 7.07 5.06
N GLY A 237 -22.16 8.27 4.73
CA GLY A 237 -22.09 9.41 5.64
C GLY A 237 -21.04 9.33 6.75
N VAL A 238 -20.26 8.26 6.82
CA VAL A 238 -19.14 8.10 7.77
C VAL A 238 -17.82 8.48 7.13
N THR A 239 -17.56 7.97 5.92
CA THR A 239 -16.32 8.15 5.16
C THR A 239 -16.61 8.00 3.66
N GLU A 240 -15.72 8.49 2.82
CA GLU A 240 -15.75 8.19 1.38
C GLU A 240 -15.16 6.79 1.15
N VAL A 241 -16.00 5.81 0.80
CA VAL A 241 -15.54 4.45 0.49
C VAL A 241 -15.17 4.37 -1.00
N ARG A 242 -13.96 3.94 -1.30
CA ARG A 242 -13.48 3.70 -2.66
C ARG A 242 -13.11 2.25 -2.89
N ILE A 243 -13.96 1.50 -3.56
CA ILE A 243 -13.69 0.12 -3.94
C ILE A 243 -12.76 0.13 -5.17
N ARG A 244 -11.64 -0.60 -5.09
CA ARG A 244 -10.70 -0.81 -6.19
C ARG A 244 -10.45 -2.31 -6.34
N PRO A 245 -9.93 -2.81 -7.47
CA PRO A 245 -9.72 -4.25 -7.68
C PRO A 245 -8.52 -4.73 -6.84
N MET A 246 -8.75 -4.88 -5.55
CA MET A 246 -7.80 -5.36 -4.53
C MET A 246 -8.24 -6.72 -3.96
N GLU A 247 -8.83 -7.55 -4.84
CA GLU A 247 -9.25 -8.93 -4.54
C GLU A 247 -8.07 -9.87 -4.39
#